data_be6b025d149d4f74c67d42efae21e8cb
#
_entry.id   be6b025d149d4f74c67d42efae21e8cb
#
_cell.length_a   1.000
_cell.length_b   1.000
_cell.length_c   1.000
_cell.angle_alpha   90.00
_cell.angle_beta   90.00
_cell.angle_gamma   90.00
#
_symmetry.space_group_name_H-M   'P 1'
#
loop_
_entity.id
_entity.type
_entity.pdbx_description
1 polymer ?
#
loop_
_entity_poly.entity_id
_entity_poly.type
_entity_poly.pdbx_seq_one_letter_code
_entity_poly.pdbx_strand_id
1 'polypeptide(L)'
;MRLPHANPMIRRLAALAAGAVLPLAYAPYNLWFVAILSSAVLIGLWLNSTPRSAFVTGYLYGLGMFGIGTGWLHISINLFGGVNLLGAILLTFAFVMFLALFPAGAGYLVARLYLRSWPICSRVLLIPVIWTLAEWVRSWIFTGFPWLNLGYTQTDSPLSGLAPLTGVFGVSLVVMFTAAVLVCLPAAPVRKQAPVLLAVLVLWGTSLFSSSHDWTVPRAANISVAL
;
A
#
# COMPACT_ATOMS: atom_id res chain seq x y z
N MET A 1 23.68 0.64 -6.77
CA MET A 1 24.13 1.07 -5.44
C MET A 1 23.82 -0.09 -4.48
N ARG A 2 24.85 -0.75 -3.95
CA ARG A 2 24.63 -1.72 -2.84
C ARG A 2 24.48 -0.84 -1.60
N LEU A 3 23.30 -0.77 -1.02
CA LEU A 3 23.22 -0.28 0.34
C LEU A 3 24.17 -1.18 1.17
N PRO A 4 25.12 -0.61 1.90
CA PRO A 4 25.98 -1.40 2.77
C PRO A 4 25.07 -2.26 3.66
N HIS A 5 25.55 -3.43 4.07
CA HIS A 5 24.82 -4.40 4.89
C HIS A 5 24.26 -3.71 6.14
N ALA A 6 23.14 -3.01 5.98
CA ALA A 6 22.49 -2.35 7.10
C ALA A 6 22.16 -3.46 8.12
N ASN A 7 22.51 -3.22 9.36
CA ASN A 7 22.25 -4.12 10.47
C ASN A 7 20.81 -4.67 10.34
N PRO A 8 20.60 -5.99 10.40
CA PRO A 8 19.28 -6.60 10.29
C PRO A 8 18.24 -5.95 11.23
N MET A 9 18.67 -5.50 12.40
CA MET A 9 17.83 -4.80 13.36
C MET A 9 17.36 -3.45 12.84
N ILE A 10 18.24 -2.64 12.24
CA ILE A 10 17.89 -1.36 11.64
C ILE A 10 16.86 -1.55 10.52
N ARG A 11 17.04 -2.57 9.67
CA ARG A 11 16.09 -2.91 8.59
C ARG A 11 14.71 -3.27 9.13
N ARG A 12 14.65 -4.04 10.22
CA ARG A 12 13.39 -4.44 10.87
C ARG A 12 12.69 -3.25 11.51
N LEU A 13 13.42 -2.39 12.21
CA LEU A 13 12.87 -1.17 12.81
C LEU A 13 12.40 -0.19 11.73
N ALA A 14 13.14 -0.03 10.65
CA ALA A 14 12.72 0.81 9.52
C ALA A 14 11.44 0.30 8.86
N ALA A 15 11.28 -1.03 8.71
CA ALA A 15 10.05 -1.63 8.19
C ALA A 15 8.85 -1.34 9.11
N LEU A 16 9.00 -1.59 10.41
CA LEU A 16 7.95 -1.35 11.40
C LEU A 16 7.57 0.15 11.44
N ALA A 17 8.55 1.04 11.47
CA ALA A 17 8.33 2.48 11.50
C ALA A 17 7.66 2.99 10.23
N ALA A 18 8.11 2.53 9.04
CA ALA A 18 7.49 2.92 7.77
C ALA A 18 6.02 2.47 7.71
N GLY A 19 5.72 1.24 8.17
CA GLY A 19 4.34 0.78 8.28
C GLY A 19 3.52 1.59 9.27
N ALA A 20 4.07 1.91 10.45
CA ALA A 20 3.39 2.68 11.49
C ALA A 20 3.08 4.13 11.10
N VAL A 21 3.86 4.71 10.19
CA VAL A 21 3.65 6.07 9.67
C VAL A 21 2.62 6.09 8.52
N LEU A 22 2.42 4.97 7.81
CA LEU A 22 1.50 4.90 6.67
C LEU A 22 0.07 5.37 6.98
N PRO A 23 -0.54 5.07 8.14
CA PRO A 23 -1.88 5.57 8.50
C PRO A 23 -2.05 7.08 8.43
N LEU A 24 -0.98 7.88 8.53
CA LEU A 24 -1.02 9.33 8.32
C LEU A 24 -1.40 9.74 6.90
N ALA A 25 -1.31 8.81 5.94
CA ALA A 25 -1.73 9.06 4.57
C ALA A 25 -3.25 9.00 4.38
N TYR A 26 -3.99 8.43 5.32
CA TYR A 26 -5.46 8.33 5.29
C TYR A 26 -6.10 9.49 6.05
N ALA A 27 -7.42 9.64 5.86
CA ALA A 27 -8.21 10.55 6.67
C ALA A 27 -8.06 10.22 8.19
N PRO A 28 -8.05 11.22 9.06
CA PRO A 28 -8.26 12.65 8.81
C PRO A 28 -7.01 13.44 8.39
N TYR A 29 -5.82 12.82 8.38
CA TYR A 29 -4.55 13.53 8.15
C TYR A 29 -4.30 13.85 6.68
N ASN A 30 -4.69 12.94 5.77
CA ASN A 30 -4.62 13.08 4.30
C ASN A 30 -3.23 13.44 3.75
N LEU A 31 -2.16 13.00 4.43
CA LEU A 31 -0.79 13.20 3.97
C LEU A 31 -0.46 12.15 2.88
N TRP A 32 -1.16 12.24 1.74
CA TRP A 32 -1.14 11.25 0.65
C TRP A 32 0.26 10.85 0.17
N PHE A 33 1.23 11.78 0.16
CA PHE A 33 2.61 11.51 -0.23
C PHE A 33 3.33 10.54 0.71
N VAL A 34 2.88 10.41 1.97
CA VAL A 34 3.41 9.46 2.95
C VAL A 34 3.20 8.03 2.45
N ALA A 35 2.11 7.74 1.73
CA ALA A 35 1.88 6.42 1.16
C ALA A 35 2.97 6.04 0.16
N ILE A 36 3.37 6.97 -0.70
CA ILE A 36 4.43 6.75 -1.69
C ILE A 36 5.79 6.56 -0.98
N LEU A 37 6.12 7.43 -0.01
CA LEU A 37 7.39 7.36 0.71
C LEU A 37 7.52 6.11 1.57
N SER A 38 6.48 5.77 2.34
CA SER A 38 6.42 4.57 3.14
C SER A 38 6.58 3.30 2.29
N SER A 39 5.85 3.23 1.16
CA SER A 39 5.98 2.14 0.19
C SER A 39 7.37 2.08 -0.44
N ALA A 40 7.99 3.23 -0.74
CA ALA A 40 9.35 3.28 -1.26
C ALA A 40 10.38 2.72 -0.27
N VAL A 41 10.23 3.03 1.03
CA VAL A 41 11.07 2.43 2.08
C VAL A 41 10.91 0.91 2.08
N LEU A 42 9.67 0.40 2.08
CA LEU A 42 9.39 -1.03 2.06
C LEU A 42 10.02 -1.72 0.85
N ILE A 43 9.83 -1.15 -0.35
CA ILE A 43 10.41 -1.65 -1.60
C ILE A 43 11.94 -1.68 -1.50
N GLY A 44 12.56 -0.62 -1.01
CA GLY A 44 14.00 -0.55 -0.80
C GLY A 44 14.53 -1.66 0.15
N LEU A 45 13.73 -2.02 1.16
CA LEU A 45 14.04 -3.13 2.06
C LEU A 45 13.88 -4.51 1.39
N TRP A 46 12.96 -4.66 0.43
CA TRP A 46 12.76 -5.93 -0.30
C TRP A 46 13.81 -6.17 -1.39
N LEU A 47 14.28 -5.10 -2.03
CA LEU A 47 15.29 -5.21 -3.08
C LEU A 47 16.57 -5.81 -2.53
N ASN A 48 17.10 -6.82 -3.24
CA ASN A 48 18.30 -7.57 -2.85
C ASN A 48 18.20 -8.31 -1.50
N SER A 49 17.00 -8.55 -1.00
CA SER A 49 16.73 -9.38 0.18
C SER A 49 16.54 -10.84 -0.21
N THR A 50 16.83 -11.74 0.73
CA THR A 50 16.36 -13.12 0.63
C THR A 50 14.85 -13.17 0.84
N PRO A 51 14.12 -14.16 0.28
CA PRO A 51 12.68 -14.29 0.49
C PRO A 51 12.26 -14.29 1.96
N ARG A 52 13.04 -14.96 2.82
CA ARG A 52 12.81 -14.95 4.28
C ARG A 52 12.95 -13.55 4.89
N SER A 53 13.98 -12.80 4.50
CA SER A 53 14.21 -11.45 5.00
C SER A 53 13.12 -10.48 4.53
N ALA A 54 12.69 -10.60 3.27
CA ALA A 54 11.60 -9.81 2.70
C ALA A 54 10.25 -10.13 3.38
N PHE A 55 9.99 -11.41 3.70
CA PHE A 55 8.84 -11.83 4.49
C PHE A 55 8.83 -11.15 5.86
N VAL A 56 9.95 -11.21 6.61
CA VAL A 56 10.04 -10.61 7.95
C VAL A 56 9.86 -9.09 7.91
N THR A 57 10.49 -8.39 6.95
CA THR A 57 10.31 -6.93 6.83
C THR A 57 8.91 -6.57 6.37
N GLY A 58 8.29 -7.34 5.47
CA GLY A 58 6.88 -7.17 5.09
C GLY A 58 5.92 -7.40 6.27
N TYR A 59 6.20 -8.42 7.09
CA TYR A 59 5.41 -8.72 8.29
C TYR A 59 5.47 -7.58 9.31
N LEU A 60 6.68 -7.09 9.62
CA LEU A 60 6.87 -5.96 10.54
C LEU A 60 6.23 -4.67 10.01
N TYR A 61 6.35 -4.41 8.72
CA TYR A 61 5.65 -3.31 8.06
C TYR A 61 4.13 -3.45 8.24
N GLY A 62 3.58 -4.64 7.98
CA GLY A 62 2.17 -4.94 8.20
C GLY A 62 1.73 -4.75 9.65
N LEU A 63 2.54 -5.18 10.63
CA LEU A 63 2.26 -4.95 12.05
C LEU A 63 2.19 -3.45 12.37
N GLY A 64 3.12 -2.64 11.84
CA GLY A 64 3.08 -1.18 12.01
C GLY A 64 1.83 -0.57 11.36
N MET A 65 1.56 -0.90 10.10
CA MET A 65 0.44 -0.40 9.31
C MET A 65 -0.91 -0.73 9.95
N PHE A 66 -1.16 -2.01 10.19
CA PHE A 66 -2.44 -2.45 10.74
C PHE A 66 -2.55 -2.18 12.24
N GLY A 67 -1.45 -2.28 13.00
CA GLY A 67 -1.46 -1.99 14.43
C GLY A 67 -1.92 -0.55 14.73
N ILE A 68 -1.41 0.43 13.98
CA ILE A 68 -1.85 1.82 14.13
C ILE A 68 -3.18 2.06 13.42
N GLY A 69 -3.33 1.60 12.17
CA GLY A 69 -4.49 1.95 11.35
C GLY A 69 -5.78 1.21 11.72
N THR A 70 -5.70 0.06 12.39
CA THR A 70 -6.88 -0.71 12.82
C THR A 70 -6.94 -0.93 14.33
N GLY A 71 -6.07 -0.28 15.09
CA GLY A 71 -6.03 -0.42 16.55
C GLY A 71 -7.36 -0.10 17.25
N TRP A 72 -8.18 0.79 16.68
CA TRP A 72 -9.51 1.14 17.17
C TRP A 72 -10.50 -0.05 17.26
N LEU A 73 -10.24 -1.16 16.58
CA LEU A 73 -11.12 -2.34 16.60
C LEU A 73 -11.37 -2.88 18.00
N HIS A 74 -10.40 -2.80 18.93
CA HIS A 74 -10.61 -3.24 20.32
C HIS A 74 -11.75 -2.46 21.00
N ILE A 75 -11.93 -1.18 20.67
CA ILE A 75 -13.03 -0.36 21.20
C ILE A 75 -14.37 -0.92 20.69
N SER A 76 -14.46 -1.19 19.39
CA SER A 76 -15.68 -1.73 18.78
C SER A 76 -16.03 -3.11 19.34
N ILE A 77 -15.04 -4.01 19.46
CA ILE A 77 -15.22 -5.37 20.01
C ILE A 77 -15.66 -5.30 21.49
N ASN A 78 -15.10 -4.38 22.26
CA ASN A 78 -15.46 -4.25 23.67
C ASN A 78 -16.85 -3.64 23.85
N LEU A 79 -17.14 -2.48 23.19
CA LEU A 79 -18.39 -1.75 23.40
C LEU A 79 -19.61 -2.43 22.76
N PHE A 80 -19.46 -2.97 21.55
CA PHE A 80 -20.58 -3.54 20.79
C PHE A 80 -20.58 -5.06 20.76
N GLY A 81 -19.41 -5.70 20.93
CA GLY A 81 -19.27 -7.15 20.94
C GLY A 81 -19.45 -7.79 22.33
N GLY A 82 -19.55 -6.99 23.39
CA GLY A 82 -19.71 -7.50 24.77
C GLY A 82 -18.49 -8.24 25.32
N VAL A 83 -17.34 -8.17 24.64
CA VAL A 83 -16.09 -8.81 25.06
C VAL A 83 -15.38 -7.90 26.06
N ASN A 84 -14.84 -8.45 27.15
CA ASN A 84 -14.04 -7.65 28.08
C ASN A 84 -12.82 -7.03 27.40
N LEU A 85 -12.30 -5.93 27.95
CA LEU A 85 -11.24 -5.13 27.33
C LEU A 85 -9.98 -5.95 26.97
N LEU A 86 -9.55 -6.84 27.86
CA LEU A 86 -8.38 -7.69 27.62
C LEU A 86 -8.62 -8.62 26.43
N GLY A 87 -9.77 -9.28 26.38
CA GLY A 87 -10.17 -10.13 25.26
C GLY A 87 -10.26 -9.36 23.95
N ALA A 88 -10.83 -8.15 23.96
CA ALA A 88 -10.93 -7.28 22.78
C ALA A 88 -9.54 -6.87 22.25
N ILE A 89 -8.60 -6.52 23.15
CA ILE A 89 -7.20 -6.21 22.77
C ILE A 89 -6.51 -7.45 22.17
N LEU A 90 -6.65 -8.62 22.77
CA LEU A 90 -6.04 -9.85 22.28
C LEU A 90 -6.60 -10.25 20.91
N LEU A 91 -7.90 -10.15 20.71
CA LEU A 91 -8.55 -10.41 19.41
C LEU A 91 -8.08 -9.43 18.33
N THR A 92 -8.01 -8.13 18.66
CA THR A 92 -7.48 -7.11 17.74
C THR A 92 -6.02 -7.39 17.38
N PHE A 93 -5.19 -7.74 18.35
CA PHE A 93 -3.79 -8.07 18.11
C PHE A 93 -3.64 -9.31 17.23
N ALA A 94 -4.40 -10.39 17.49
CA ALA A 94 -4.41 -11.58 16.64
C ALA A 94 -4.84 -11.26 15.21
N PHE A 95 -5.84 -10.39 15.05
CA PHE A 95 -6.27 -9.92 13.73
C PHE A 95 -5.22 -9.09 13.00
N VAL A 96 -4.55 -8.18 13.69
CA VAL A 96 -3.41 -7.41 13.14
C VAL A 96 -2.29 -8.34 12.69
N MET A 97 -1.94 -9.35 13.50
CA MET A 97 -0.96 -10.37 13.12
C MET A 97 -1.35 -11.14 11.86
N PHE A 98 -2.64 -11.48 11.72
CA PHE A 98 -3.17 -12.13 10.53
C PHE A 98 -3.07 -11.20 9.31
N LEU A 99 -3.51 -9.95 9.42
CA LEU A 99 -3.44 -8.98 8.32
C LEU A 99 -1.99 -8.69 7.88
N ALA A 100 -1.04 -8.71 8.81
CA ALA A 100 0.38 -8.52 8.50
C ALA A 100 0.97 -9.62 7.60
N LEU A 101 0.30 -10.78 7.47
CA LEU A 101 0.72 -11.85 6.56
C LEU A 101 0.60 -11.43 5.08
N PHE A 102 -0.28 -10.50 4.71
CA PHE A 102 -0.43 -10.05 3.33
C PHE A 102 0.80 -9.27 2.84
N PRO A 103 1.28 -8.21 3.52
CA PRO A 103 2.55 -7.58 3.16
C PRO A 103 3.74 -8.53 3.27
N ALA A 104 3.73 -9.47 4.22
CA ALA A 104 4.77 -10.49 4.36
C ALA A 104 4.83 -11.40 3.15
N GLY A 105 3.68 -11.94 2.71
CA GLY A 105 3.56 -12.77 1.52
C GLY A 105 3.94 -12.03 0.24
N ALA A 106 3.51 -10.78 0.11
CA ALA A 106 3.91 -9.92 -1.00
C ALA A 106 5.44 -9.75 -1.06
N GLY A 107 6.08 -9.44 0.06
CA GLY A 107 7.54 -9.33 0.14
C GLY A 107 8.26 -10.62 -0.20
N TYR A 108 7.76 -11.77 0.29
CA TYR A 108 8.31 -13.08 -0.05
C TYR A 108 8.25 -13.33 -1.56
N LEU A 109 7.09 -13.10 -2.19
CA LEU A 109 6.88 -13.31 -3.61
C LEU A 109 7.74 -12.36 -4.45
N VAL A 110 7.79 -11.08 -4.10
CA VAL A 110 8.67 -10.11 -4.76
C VAL A 110 10.12 -10.61 -4.73
N ALA A 111 10.66 -10.95 -3.55
CA ALA A 111 12.04 -11.39 -3.44
C ALA A 111 12.31 -12.75 -4.10
N ARG A 112 11.30 -13.61 -4.20
CA ARG A 112 11.41 -14.92 -4.85
C ARG A 112 11.39 -14.83 -6.37
N LEU A 113 10.59 -13.93 -6.92
CA LEU A 113 10.35 -13.76 -8.34
C LEU A 113 11.24 -12.67 -8.96
N TYR A 114 11.75 -11.74 -8.15
CA TYR A 114 12.57 -10.64 -8.60
C TYR A 114 13.92 -11.12 -9.13
N LEU A 115 14.08 -11.10 -10.45
CA LEU A 115 15.34 -11.44 -11.10
C LEU A 115 16.12 -10.17 -11.46
N ARG A 116 17.33 -10.06 -10.94
CA ARG A 116 18.20 -8.89 -11.20
C ARG A 116 18.56 -8.72 -12.69
N SER A 117 18.50 -9.80 -13.47
CA SER A 117 18.71 -9.83 -14.91
C SER A 117 17.53 -9.28 -15.71
N TRP A 118 16.35 -9.14 -15.08
CA TRP A 118 15.16 -8.64 -15.79
C TRP A 118 15.30 -7.17 -16.20
N PRO A 119 14.64 -6.76 -17.31
CA PRO A 119 14.53 -5.34 -17.68
C PRO A 119 13.93 -4.51 -16.55
N ILE A 120 14.32 -3.23 -16.46
CA ILE A 120 13.83 -2.33 -15.43
C ILE A 120 12.31 -2.25 -15.42
N CYS A 121 11.67 -2.21 -16.58
CA CYS A 121 10.20 -2.14 -16.69
C CYS A 121 9.53 -3.35 -16.01
N SER A 122 10.02 -4.58 -16.25
CA SER A 122 9.46 -5.78 -15.61
C SER A 122 9.66 -5.76 -14.10
N ARG A 123 10.79 -5.26 -13.61
CA ARG A 123 11.09 -5.17 -12.18
C ARG A 123 10.20 -4.14 -11.49
N VAL A 124 9.96 -3.00 -12.13
CA VAL A 124 9.13 -1.92 -11.59
C VAL A 124 7.65 -2.30 -11.60
N LEU A 125 7.20 -3.12 -12.55
CA LEU A 125 5.81 -3.59 -12.63
C LEU A 125 5.51 -4.77 -11.69
N LEU A 126 6.47 -5.66 -11.44
CA LEU A 126 6.26 -6.85 -10.59
C LEU A 126 5.79 -6.47 -9.18
N ILE A 127 6.41 -5.46 -8.58
CA ILE A 127 6.16 -5.06 -7.20
C ILE A 127 4.74 -4.55 -6.99
N PRO A 128 4.26 -3.55 -7.78
CA PRO A 128 2.89 -3.04 -7.64
C PRO A 128 1.85 -4.12 -7.96
N VAL A 129 2.08 -4.99 -8.94
CA VAL A 129 1.15 -6.07 -9.26
C VAL A 129 1.00 -7.03 -8.08
N ILE A 130 2.11 -7.50 -7.47
CA ILE A 130 2.06 -8.42 -6.33
C ILE A 130 1.38 -7.76 -5.13
N TRP A 131 1.69 -6.48 -4.85
CA TRP A 131 1.04 -5.74 -3.77
C TRP A 131 -0.47 -5.62 -3.99
N THR A 132 -0.88 -5.15 -5.16
CA THR A 132 -2.29 -4.97 -5.49
C THR A 132 -3.06 -6.29 -5.46
N LEU A 133 -2.45 -7.38 -5.91
CA LEU A 133 -3.03 -8.72 -5.77
C LEU A 133 -3.20 -9.14 -4.31
N ALA A 134 -2.24 -8.80 -3.44
CA ALA A 134 -2.35 -9.07 -2.01
C ALA A 134 -3.49 -8.24 -1.37
N GLU A 135 -3.67 -6.97 -1.74
CA GLU A 135 -4.81 -6.16 -1.32
C GLU A 135 -6.14 -6.74 -1.84
N TRP A 136 -6.17 -7.16 -3.10
CA TRP A 136 -7.36 -7.75 -3.71
C TRP A 136 -7.75 -9.06 -2.99
N VAL A 137 -6.80 -9.98 -2.74
CA VAL A 137 -7.08 -11.21 -1.97
C VAL A 137 -7.59 -10.88 -0.57
N ARG A 138 -6.99 -9.91 0.12
CA ARG A 138 -7.40 -9.47 1.45
C ARG A 138 -8.83 -8.89 1.46
N SER A 139 -9.29 -8.34 0.35
CA SER A 139 -10.61 -7.70 0.26
C SER A 139 -11.79 -8.67 0.24
N TRP A 140 -11.56 -9.97 0.02
CA TRP A 140 -12.64 -10.97 -0.01
C TRP A 140 -12.36 -12.25 0.78
N ILE A 141 -11.11 -12.57 1.11
CA ILE A 141 -10.80 -13.77 1.89
C ILE A 141 -11.40 -13.65 3.31
N PHE A 142 -12.03 -14.71 3.81
CA PHE A 142 -12.72 -14.75 5.13
C PHE A 142 -13.69 -13.57 5.33
N THR A 143 -14.56 -13.29 4.37
CA THR A 143 -15.48 -12.15 4.29
C THR A 143 -14.83 -10.81 3.90
N GLY A 144 -13.50 -10.75 3.90
CA GLY A 144 -12.73 -9.61 3.43
C GLY A 144 -12.54 -8.49 4.45
N PHE A 145 -11.39 -7.83 4.35
CA PHE A 145 -11.09 -6.62 5.10
C PHE A 145 -10.36 -5.59 4.21
N PRO A 146 -11.10 -4.79 3.43
CA PRO A 146 -10.53 -3.85 2.47
C PRO A 146 -9.97 -2.56 3.11
N TRP A 147 -9.98 -2.42 4.44
CA TRP A 147 -9.40 -1.27 5.13
C TRP A 147 -7.92 -1.11 4.81
N LEU A 148 -7.48 0.14 4.72
CA LEU A 148 -6.09 0.51 4.45
C LEU A 148 -5.53 -0.01 3.10
N ASN A 149 -6.37 -0.13 2.06
CA ASN A 149 -5.85 -0.24 0.70
C ASN A 149 -5.20 1.09 0.31
N LEU A 150 -4.01 1.04 -0.32
CA LEU A 150 -3.24 2.24 -0.66
C LEU A 150 -4.02 3.24 -1.51
N GLY A 151 -4.95 2.78 -2.34
CA GLY A 151 -5.80 3.66 -3.14
C GLY A 151 -6.61 4.66 -2.32
N TYR A 152 -7.03 4.28 -1.11
CA TYR A 152 -7.77 5.20 -0.23
C TYR A 152 -6.94 6.35 0.33
N THR A 153 -5.61 6.26 0.28
CA THR A 153 -4.73 7.37 0.67
C THR A 153 -4.78 8.53 -0.32
N GLN A 154 -5.37 8.31 -1.50
CA GLN A 154 -5.30 9.24 -2.62
C GLN A 154 -6.60 10.02 -2.86
N THR A 155 -7.56 9.97 -1.93
CA THR A 155 -8.86 10.65 -2.06
C THR A 155 -8.73 12.16 -2.28
N ASP A 156 -7.77 12.79 -1.60
CA ASP A 156 -7.50 14.22 -1.69
C ASP A 156 -6.19 14.54 -2.45
N SER A 157 -5.72 13.60 -3.26
CA SER A 157 -4.49 13.74 -4.04
C SER A 157 -4.78 13.93 -5.53
N PRO A 158 -3.78 14.36 -6.32
CA PRO A 158 -3.90 14.38 -7.78
C PRO A 158 -4.22 13.01 -8.42
N LEU A 159 -4.07 11.88 -7.70
CA LEU A 159 -4.40 10.54 -8.19
C LEU A 159 -5.87 10.15 -7.97
N SER A 160 -6.67 10.96 -7.29
CA SER A 160 -8.09 10.71 -7.06
C SER A 160 -8.90 10.55 -8.37
N GLY A 161 -8.51 11.27 -9.43
CA GLY A 161 -9.15 11.20 -10.74
C GLY A 161 -9.05 9.84 -11.44
N LEU A 162 -8.18 8.92 -11.00
CA LEU A 162 -8.15 7.56 -11.51
C LEU A 162 -9.23 6.66 -10.89
N ALA A 163 -9.77 7.03 -9.74
CA ALA A 163 -10.72 6.17 -9.02
C ALA A 163 -11.98 5.83 -9.84
N PRO A 164 -12.63 6.75 -10.58
CA PRO A 164 -13.78 6.42 -11.45
C PRO A 164 -13.42 5.45 -12.58
N LEU A 165 -12.18 5.44 -13.05
CA LEU A 165 -11.71 4.63 -14.18
C LEU A 165 -11.25 3.23 -13.76
N THR A 166 -10.56 3.11 -12.62
CA THR A 166 -9.81 1.91 -12.26
C THR A 166 -10.15 1.36 -10.88
N GLY A 167 -10.99 2.05 -10.14
CA GLY A 167 -11.31 1.72 -8.75
C GLY A 167 -10.11 1.86 -7.83
N VAL A 168 -10.30 1.50 -6.57
CA VAL A 168 -9.28 1.59 -5.51
C VAL A 168 -8.01 0.80 -5.81
N PHE A 169 -8.15 -0.38 -6.43
CA PHE A 169 -7.00 -1.22 -6.75
C PHE A 169 -6.12 -0.65 -7.86
N GLY A 170 -6.71 0.02 -8.86
CA GLY A 170 -5.93 0.71 -9.87
C GLY A 170 -5.16 1.90 -9.30
N VAL A 171 -5.77 2.64 -8.39
CA VAL A 171 -5.08 3.72 -7.66
C VAL A 171 -3.95 3.14 -6.78
N SER A 172 -4.20 2.06 -6.03
CA SER A 172 -3.15 1.34 -5.26
C SER A 172 -1.97 0.93 -6.14
N LEU A 173 -2.26 0.40 -7.33
CA LEU A 173 -1.23 -0.01 -8.29
C LEU A 173 -0.37 1.18 -8.73
N VAL A 174 -0.97 2.33 -9.00
CA VAL A 174 -0.24 3.55 -9.42
C VAL A 174 0.59 4.13 -8.26
N VAL A 175 0.10 4.10 -7.03
CA VAL A 175 0.87 4.50 -5.83
C VAL A 175 2.11 3.62 -5.69
N MET A 176 1.94 2.30 -5.71
CA MET A 176 3.05 1.34 -5.61
C MET A 176 3.99 1.42 -6.81
N PHE A 177 3.47 1.68 -8.03
CA PHE A 177 4.28 1.89 -9.23
C PHE A 177 5.15 3.13 -9.08
N THR A 178 4.60 4.25 -8.63
CA THR A 178 5.34 5.48 -8.37
C THR A 178 6.44 5.26 -7.33
N ALA A 179 6.14 4.56 -6.23
CA ALA A 179 7.12 4.19 -5.21
C ALA A 179 8.22 3.28 -5.77
N ALA A 180 7.87 2.29 -6.61
CA ALA A 180 8.83 1.39 -7.25
C ALA A 180 9.75 2.14 -8.23
N VAL A 181 9.21 3.11 -8.97
CA VAL A 181 9.99 3.98 -9.85
C VAL A 181 11.00 4.78 -9.05
N LEU A 182 10.60 5.44 -7.96
CA LEU A 182 11.51 6.22 -7.11
C LEU A 182 12.72 5.39 -6.64
N VAL A 183 12.50 4.12 -6.31
CA VAL A 183 13.57 3.25 -5.76
C VAL A 183 14.40 2.58 -6.85
N CYS A 184 13.79 2.12 -7.93
CA CYS A 184 14.45 1.32 -8.95
C CYS A 184 15.12 2.17 -10.06
N LEU A 185 14.55 3.34 -10.37
CA LEU A 185 14.96 4.15 -11.51
C LEU A 185 16.39 4.71 -11.39
N PRO A 186 16.85 5.22 -10.22
CA PRO A 186 18.20 5.76 -10.09
C PRO A 186 19.32 4.75 -10.42
N ALA A 187 19.01 3.45 -10.32
CA ALA A 187 19.97 2.38 -10.67
C ALA A 187 19.92 1.95 -12.15
N ALA A 188 19.00 2.51 -12.93
CA ALA A 188 18.83 2.17 -14.34
C ALA A 188 19.69 3.06 -15.25
N PRO A 189 20.18 2.54 -16.40
CA PRO A 189 20.80 3.38 -17.43
C PRO A 189 19.85 4.48 -17.90
N VAL A 190 20.34 5.71 -18.10
CA VAL A 190 19.54 6.91 -18.44
C VAL A 190 18.59 6.67 -19.63
N ARG A 191 19.07 6.00 -20.69
CA ARG A 191 18.25 5.63 -21.86
C ARG A 191 17.02 4.76 -21.55
N LYS A 192 17.03 4.05 -20.42
CA LYS A 192 15.91 3.19 -19.98
C LYS A 192 15.00 3.88 -18.96
N GLN A 193 15.36 5.07 -18.51
CA GLN A 193 14.56 5.84 -17.55
C GLN A 193 13.39 6.55 -18.24
N ALA A 194 13.61 7.08 -19.46
CA ALA A 194 12.61 7.87 -20.18
C ALA A 194 11.24 7.18 -20.35
N PRO A 195 11.13 5.93 -20.82
CA PRO A 195 9.83 5.29 -20.97
C PRO A 195 9.11 5.07 -19.64
N VAL A 196 9.84 4.81 -18.56
CA VAL A 196 9.26 4.60 -17.21
C VAL A 196 8.77 5.93 -16.64
N LEU A 197 9.54 7.01 -16.79
CA LEU A 197 9.13 8.35 -16.40
C LEU A 197 7.93 8.83 -17.20
N LEU A 198 7.92 8.57 -18.51
CA LEU A 198 6.76 8.87 -19.35
C LEU A 198 5.51 8.14 -18.88
N ALA A 199 5.62 6.87 -18.51
CA ALA A 199 4.48 6.12 -17.95
C ALA A 199 3.95 6.75 -16.65
N VAL A 200 4.82 7.21 -15.74
CA VAL A 200 4.40 7.94 -14.54
C VAL A 200 3.68 9.23 -14.93
N LEU A 201 4.27 10.04 -15.82
CA LEU A 201 3.68 11.30 -16.27
C LEU A 201 2.31 11.09 -16.95
N VAL A 202 2.17 10.06 -17.78
CA VAL A 202 0.89 9.71 -18.41
C VAL A 202 -0.15 9.32 -17.37
N LEU A 203 0.19 8.47 -16.40
CA LEU A 203 -0.75 8.05 -15.36
C LEU A 203 -1.21 9.22 -14.48
N TRP A 204 -0.27 10.06 -14.03
CA TRP A 204 -0.60 11.24 -13.24
C TRP A 204 -1.35 12.30 -14.06
N GLY A 205 -0.95 12.51 -15.32
CA GLY A 205 -1.62 13.42 -16.26
C GLY A 205 -3.04 12.96 -16.58
N THR A 206 -3.25 11.66 -16.82
CA THR A 206 -4.60 11.09 -17.02
C THR A 206 -5.46 11.30 -15.78
N SER A 207 -4.88 11.13 -14.59
CA SER A 207 -5.62 11.37 -13.34
C SER A 207 -6.06 12.83 -13.21
N LEU A 208 -5.15 13.77 -13.44
CA LEU A 208 -5.47 15.20 -13.40
C LEU A 208 -6.52 15.59 -14.43
N PHE A 209 -6.44 15.03 -15.63
CA PHE A 209 -7.45 15.25 -16.67
C PHE A 209 -8.80 14.66 -16.27
N SER A 210 -8.82 13.44 -15.74
CA SER A 210 -10.04 12.75 -15.29
C SER A 210 -10.71 13.45 -14.10
N SER A 211 -9.94 14.08 -13.20
CA SER A 211 -10.51 14.82 -12.07
C SER A 211 -11.28 16.07 -12.46
N SER A 212 -11.07 16.60 -13.68
CA SER A 212 -11.82 17.74 -14.22
C SER A 212 -13.12 17.33 -14.92
N HIS A 213 -13.42 16.04 -14.99
CA HIS A 213 -14.59 15.51 -15.68
C HIS A 213 -15.68 15.09 -14.69
N ASP A 214 -16.91 15.56 -14.90
CA ASP A 214 -18.08 15.16 -14.12
C ASP A 214 -18.57 13.78 -14.57
N TRP A 215 -18.28 12.75 -13.81
CA TRP A 215 -18.66 11.36 -14.09
C TRP A 215 -20.13 11.05 -13.79
N THR A 216 -20.81 11.93 -13.04
CA THR A 216 -22.20 11.73 -12.61
C THR A 216 -23.02 12.99 -12.84
N VAL A 217 -24.26 12.79 -13.26
CA VAL A 217 -25.23 13.88 -13.38
C VAL A 217 -26.22 13.78 -12.22
N PRO A 218 -26.45 14.86 -11.44
CA PRO A 218 -27.43 14.86 -10.37
C PRO A 218 -28.81 14.45 -10.88
N ARG A 219 -29.44 13.48 -10.23
CA ARG A 219 -30.83 13.13 -10.54
C ARG A 219 -31.76 14.20 -10.00
N ALA A 220 -32.69 14.70 -10.80
CA ALA A 220 -33.61 15.77 -10.42
C ALA A 220 -34.61 15.38 -9.29
N ALA A 221 -34.72 14.11 -8.93
CA ALA A 221 -35.63 13.65 -7.89
C ALA A 221 -34.91 13.50 -6.55
N ASN A 222 -35.35 14.24 -5.55
CA ASN A 222 -34.90 14.08 -4.18
C ASN A 222 -35.46 12.75 -3.61
N ILE A 223 -34.59 11.97 -2.99
CA ILE A 223 -35.00 10.77 -2.25
C ILE A 223 -35.11 11.17 -0.77
N SER A 224 -36.32 11.02 -0.19
CA SER A 224 -36.52 11.22 1.22
C SER A 224 -35.93 10.02 1.98
N VAL A 225 -34.98 10.24 2.87
CA VAL A 225 -34.42 9.21 3.76
C VAL A 225 -34.94 9.49 5.15
N ALA A 226 -35.68 8.53 5.75
CA ALA A 226 -36.01 8.56 7.17
C ALA A 226 -34.77 8.13 7.94
N LEU A 227 -34.33 8.96 8.87
CA LEU A 227 -33.27 8.66 9.84
C LEU A 227 -33.87 8.09 11.11
#